data_c004906916704d8ea7c5eb3bec6072e0
#
_entry.id   c004906916704d8ea7c5eb3bec6072e0
#
_cell.length_a   1.000
_cell.length_b   1.000
_cell.length_c   1.000
_cell.angle_alpha   90.00
_cell.angle_beta   90.00
_cell.angle_gamma   90.00
#
_symmetry.space_group_name_H-M   'P 1'
#
loop_
_entity.id
_entity.type
_entity.pdbx_description
1 polymer ?
#
loop_
_entity_poly.entity_id
_entity_poly.type
_entity_poly.pdbx_seq_one_letter_code
_entity_poly.pdbx_strand_id
1 'polypeptide(L)'
;MNKNNRMSKRLLNYVIVLLVCLISSAESFAQGTKFQVNASREPIVGATIKVKGTSQGVITNIDGEYSIDTRSNAILEFSYIGYVSQEVPVSGSKIINVTLQEEVSKLDEVVVVGYGTQKKISVTGSVSNVSTKEIAKIATPSLSNTLGGQIPGIVTRQATGEPGYDQASIYIRGFGTWTNRSPLILVDGIERDMNTINTEEVESISVLKDASATAVYGVRGANGVILITTKRGQLGKPKVTLRSEYAVLTGLRYPEYINAAEYAGLMNEARDNAGVANMAYTDEEIELFRNGSSPYLYPNVNWVDEVLKKNTTQSITNLNITGGTEVVRYFVNVGYTTQSGLYRDNGDNAYSTNSRVNRYNYRSRVDVNLTKDLSVELGVGGIIQNRNFPGKSQYDIFYAIRNTSPLAFPVKNPDGTPGASP
;
A
#
# COMPACT_ATOMS: atom_id res chain seq x y z
N MET A 1 30.10 -18.93 1.59
CA MET A 1 28.73 -18.50 1.27
C MET A 1 27.65 -18.86 2.31
N ASN A 2 28.00 -19.23 3.53
CA ASN A 2 27.02 -19.78 4.51
C ASN A 2 26.83 -18.95 5.79
N LYS A 3 27.39 -17.75 5.90
CA LYS A 3 27.27 -16.89 7.09
C LYS A 3 26.01 -15.99 7.12
N ASN A 4 25.60 -15.49 5.97
CA ASN A 4 24.44 -14.56 5.89
C ASN A 4 23.08 -15.25 6.12
N ASN A 5 22.97 -16.54 5.75
CA ASN A 5 21.73 -17.30 5.94
C ASN A 5 21.50 -17.70 7.43
N ARG A 6 22.57 -17.80 8.22
CA ARG A 6 22.48 -18.06 9.66
C ARG A 6 22.08 -16.81 10.47
N MET A 7 22.49 -15.64 10.00
CA MET A 7 22.17 -14.36 10.67
C MET A 7 20.71 -13.97 10.45
N SER A 8 20.18 -14.18 9.25
CA SER A 8 18.77 -13.96 8.92
C SER A 8 17.82 -14.89 9.69
N LYS A 9 18.17 -16.17 9.84
CA LYS A 9 17.37 -17.12 10.63
C LYS A 9 17.41 -16.81 12.15
N ARG A 10 18.53 -16.31 12.64
CA ARG A 10 18.62 -15.90 14.07
C ARG A 10 17.81 -14.64 14.34
N LEU A 11 17.84 -13.65 13.43
CA LEU A 11 17.03 -12.43 13.57
C LEU A 11 15.53 -12.77 13.51
N LEU A 12 15.12 -13.65 12.60
CA LEU A 12 13.74 -14.11 12.49
C LEU A 12 13.29 -14.82 13.78
N ASN A 13 14.14 -15.68 14.35
CA ASN A 13 13.83 -16.36 15.61
C ASN A 13 13.74 -15.37 16.79
N TYR A 14 14.57 -14.34 16.86
CA TYR A 14 14.45 -13.31 17.90
C TYR A 14 13.18 -12.47 17.77
N VAL A 15 12.77 -12.14 16.53
CA VAL A 15 11.51 -11.45 16.27
C VAL A 15 10.31 -12.33 16.64
N ILE A 16 10.35 -13.63 16.33
CA ILE A 16 9.29 -14.57 16.71
C ILE A 16 9.24 -14.75 18.23
N VAL A 17 10.39 -14.86 18.92
CA VAL A 17 10.45 -14.97 20.37
C VAL A 17 9.96 -13.67 21.03
N LEU A 18 10.28 -12.51 20.48
CA LEU A 18 9.77 -11.22 20.97
C LEU A 18 8.27 -11.09 20.78
N LEU A 19 7.75 -11.58 19.64
CA LEU A 19 6.31 -11.61 19.36
C LEU A 19 5.59 -12.59 20.30
N VAL A 20 6.15 -13.75 20.56
CA VAL A 20 5.61 -14.75 21.50
C VAL A 20 5.66 -14.25 22.93
N CYS A 21 6.72 -13.55 23.35
CA CYS A 21 6.80 -12.90 24.67
C CYS A 21 5.79 -11.76 24.83
N LEU A 22 5.50 -11.01 23.75
CA LEU A 22 4.45 -9.98 23.77
C LEU A 22 3.04 -10.58 23.85
N ILE A 23 2.83 -11.75 23.23
CA ILE A 23 1.53 -12.46 23.28
C ILE A 23 1.34 -13.11 24.66
N SER A 24 2.40 -13.67 25.27
CA SER A 24 2.30 -14.29 26.61
C SER A 24 2.13 -13.27 27.75
N SER A 25 2.55 -12.02 27.56
CA SER A 25 2.27 -10.94 28.52
C SER A 25 0.83 -10.39 28.42
N ALA A 26 0.13 -10.66 27.31
CA ALA A 26 -1.27 -10.25 27.14
C ALA A 26 -2.27 -11.18 27.86
N GLU A 27 -1.89 -12.43 28.15
CA GLU A 27 -2.78 -13.37 28.85
C GLU A 27 -2.93 -13.10 30.36
N SER A 28 -2.08 -12.27 30.96
CA SER A 28 -2.17 -11.91 32.39
C SER A 28 -3.19 -10.81 32.71
N PHE A 29 -3.86 -10.22 31.71
CA PHE A 29 -4.88 -9.18 31.93
C PHE A 29 -6.31 -9.60 31.56
N ALA A 30 -6.54 -10.88 31.28
CA ALA A 30 -7.87 -11.40 30.95
C ALA A 30 -8.45 -12.18 32.12
N GLN A 31 -8.66 -11.55 33.27
CA GLN A 31 -9.54 -12.08 34.30
C GLN A 31 -10.71 -11.10 34.53
N GLY A 32 -11.86 -11.46 33.97
CA GLY A 32 -13.17 -11.07 34.48
C GLY A 32 -13.79 -9.80 33.93
N THR A 33 -14.28 -9.83 32.70
CA THR A 33 -15.58 -9.20 32.39
C THR A 33 -16.17 -9.86 31.13
N LYS A 34 -17.34 -10.48 31.29
CA LYS A 34 -18.14 -11.00 30.17
C LYS A 34 -18.64 -9.82 29.36
N PHE A 35 -18.05 -9.60 28.19
CA PHE A 35 -18.58 -8.69 27.20
C PHE A 35 -19.49 -9.46 26.25
N GLN A 36 -20.79 -9.20 26.28
CA GLN A 36 -21.68 -9.52 25.17
C GLN A 36 -21.53 -8.40 24.15
N VAL A 37 -20.82 -8.68 23.06
CA VAL A 37 -20.68 -7.79 21.91
C VAL A 37 -21.98 -7.86 21.12
N ASN A 38 -22.82 -6.82 21.21
CA ASN A 38 -23.74 -6.45 20.16
C ASN A 38 -23.41 -5.02 19.73
N ALA A 39 -23.10 -4.82 18.46
CA ALA A 39 -22.79 -3.55 17.84
C ALA A 39 -23.93 -2.56 18.08
N SER A 40 -23.83 -1.73 19.10
CA SER A 40 -24.56 -0.52 19.46
C SER A 40 -25.02 -0.40 20.92
N ARG A 41 -24.51 -1.19 21.86
CA ARG A 41 -24.92 -1.14 23.29
C ARG A 41 -23.75 -1.38 24.24
N GLU A 42 -22.65 -0.63 24.10
CA GLU A 42 -21.71 -0.54 25.20
C GLU A 42 -22.21 0.50 26.21
N PRO A 43 -22.22 0.22 27.53
CA PRO A 43 -22.61 1.19 28.54
C PRO A 43 -21.65 2.37 28.52
N ILE A 44 -22.16 3.58 28.42
CA ILE A 44 -21.34 4.82 28.43
C ILE A 44 -21.18 5.26 29.86
N VAL A 45 -19.96 5.20 30.37
CA VAL A 45 -19.58 5.64 31.73
C VAL A 45 -19.32 7.15 31.74
N GLY A 46 -19.90 7.86 32.68
CA GLY A 46 -19.66 9.30 32.84
C GLY A 46 -20.45 10.18 31.84
N ALA A 47 -21.45 9.63 31.16
CA ALA A 47 -22.37 10.45 30.39
C ALA A 47 -23.17 11.38 31.32
N THR A 48 -23.32 12.62 30.91
CA THR A 48 -24.07 13.64 31.69
C THR A 48 -25.53 13.62 31.27
N ILE A 49 -26.41 13.50 32.24
CA ILE A 49 -27.88 13.60 32.10
C ILE A 49 -28.33 14.85 32.84
N LYS A 50 -28.94 15.80 32.16
CA LYS A 50 -29.40 17.05 32.72
C LYS A 50 -30.90 17.25 32.48
N VAL A 51 -31.62 17.77 33.47
CA VAL A 51 -33.01 18.21 33.27
C VAL A 51 -33.00 19.57 32.55
N LYS A 52 -33.53 19.63 31.33
CA LYS A 52 -33.51 20.81 30.49
C LYS A 52 -34.19 22.01 31.21
N GLY A 53 -33.50 23.14 31.22
CA GLY A 53 -33.98 24.36 31.89
C GLY A 53 -33.73 24.41 33.40
N THR A 54 -32.98 23.45 33.97
CA THR A 54 -32.61 23.45 35.38
C THR A 54 -31.10 23.23 35.56
N SER A 55 -30.60 23.42 36.79
CA SER A 55 -29.23 23.06 37.15
C SER A 55 -29.07 21.61 37.64
N GLN A 56 -30.17 20.83 37.64
CA GLN A 56 -30.19 19.46 38.12
C GLN A 56 -29.62 18.52 37.06
N GLY A 57 -28.62 17.70 37.43
CA GLY A 57 -28.02 16.69 36.54
C GLY A 57 -27.33 15.60 37.33
N VAL A 58 -27.13 14.47 36.68
CA VAL A 58 -26.41 13.29 37.19
C VAL A 58 -25.50 12.75 36.09
N ILE A 59 -24.56 11.89 36.48
CA ILE A 59 -23.68 11.16 35.55
C ILE A 59 -23.93 9.67 35.64
N THR A 60 -23.71 8.94 34.54
CA THR A 60 -23.84 7.48 34.53
C THR A 60 -22.70 6.80 35.29
N ASN A 61 -23.05 5.68 35.97
CA ASN A 61 -22.08 4.80 36.65
C ASN A 61 -21.31 3.90 35.67
N ILE A 62 -20.50 2.98 36.20
CA ILE A 62 -19.66 2.05 35.40
C ILE A 62 -20.48 1.11 34.51
N ASP A 63 -21.73 0.88 34.82
CA ASP A 63 -22.66 0.03 34.05
C ASP A 63 -23.51 0.87 33.09
N GLY A 64 -23.27 2.20 32.98
CA GLY A 64 -24.04 3.10 32.14
C GLY A 64 -25.40 3.48 32.73
N GLU A 65 -25.67 3.15 33.99
CA GLU A 65 -26.92 3.41 34.67
C GLU A 65 -26.95 4.79 35.34
N TYR A 66 -28.13 5.38 35.42
CA TYR A 66 -28.37 6.67 36.07
C TYR A 66 -29.70 6.66 36.82
N SER A 67 -29.79 7.53 37.82
CA SER A 67 -31.04 7.80 38.55
C SER A 67 -31.20 9.29 38.74
N ILE A 68 -32.32 9.85 38.32
CA ILE A 68 -32.64 11.26 38.45
C ILE A 68 -34.09 11.49 38.82
N ASP A 69 -34.30 12.27 39.87
CA ASP A 69 -35.66 12.67 40.27
C ASP A 69 -36.10 13.86 39.44
N THR A 70 -37.22 13.69 38.72
CA THR A 70 -37.75 14.71 37.84
C THR A 70 -39.24 14.65 37.69
N ARG A 71 -39.87 15.71 37.15
CA ARG A 71 -41.28 15.75 36.86
C ARG A 71 -41.62 14.92 35.66
N SER A 72 -42.85 14.35 35.61
CA SER A 72 -43.29 13.44 34.53
C SER A 72 -43.34 14.07 33.14
N ASN A 73 -43.28 15.38 33.03
CA ASN A 73 -43.25 16.15 31.76
C ASN A 73 -41.91 16.83 31.47
N ALA A 74 -40.85 16.46 32.18
CA ALA A 74 -39.53 17.01 31.95
C ALA A 74 -38.89 16.42 30.68
N ILE A 75 -37.91 17.16 30.15
CA ILE A 75 -37.03 16.70 29.05
C ILE A 75 -35.64 16.47 29.65
N LEU A 76 -35.10 15.27 29.45
CA LEU A 76 -33.73 14.96 29.82
C LEU A 76 -32.83 15.17 28.61
N GLU A 77 -31.74 15.89 28.84
CA GLU A 77 -30.66 16.08 27.86
C GLU A 77 -29.50 15.14 28.22
N PHE A 78 -29.18 14.24 27.31
CA PHE A 78 -28.08 13.31 27.41
C PHE A 78 -26.92 13.83 26.62
N SER A 79 -25.75 13.97 27.23
CA SER A 79 -24.54 14.43 26.56
C SER A 79 -23.31 13.63 27.02
N TYR A 80 -22.42 13.35 26.05
CA TYR A 80 -21.12 12.72 26.31
C TYR A 80 -20.12 13.20 25.28
N ILE A 81 -18.85 13.32 25.67
CA ILE A 81 -17.81 13.81 24.78
C ILE A 81 -17.66 12.86 23.58
N GLY A 82 -17.81 13.38 22.36
CA GLY A 82 -17.73 12.61 21.13
C GLY A 82 -19.06 11.97 20.68
N TYR A 83 -20.17 12.35 21.32
CA TYR A 83 -21.52 11.89 20.95
C TYR A 83 -22.49 13.06 20.74
N VAL A 84 -23.42 12.87 19.83
CA VAL A 84 -24.48 13.87 19.60
C VAL A 84 -25.40 13.93 20.80
N SER A 85 -25.57 15.12 21.38
CA SER A 85 -26.51 15.31 22.50
C SER A 85 -27.93 14.99 22.06
N GLN A 86 -28.66 14.24 22.88
CA GLN A 86 -30.01 13.79 22.59
C GLN A 86 -30.97 14.25 23.69
N GLU A 87 -32.11 14.83 23.30
CA GLU A 87 -33.19 15.22 24.20
C GLU A 87 -34.29 14.16 24.19
N VAL A 88 -34.68 13.68 25.37
CA VAL A 88 -35.74 12.64 25.53
C VAL A 88 -36.76 13.08 26.56
N PRO A 89 -38.06 13.15 26.22
CA PRO A 89 -39.09 13.48 27.17
C PRO A 89 -39.36 12.27 28.12
N VAL A 90 -39.56 12.57 29.40
CA VAL A 90 -39.74 11.56 30.45
C VAL A 90 -41.08 10.79 30.27
N SER A 91 -42.14 11.46 29.79
CA SER A 91 -43.45 10.89 29.44
C SER A 91 -44.04 9.88 30.47
N GLY A 92 -43.69 10.03 31.76
CA GLY A 92 -44.15 9.16 32.83
C GLY A 92 -43.48 7.79 32.91
N SER A 93 -42.50 7.49 32.10
CA SER A 93 -41.74 6.23 32.13
C SER A 93 -40.75 6.20 33.28
N LYS A 94 -40.76 5.07 34.02
CA LYS A 94 -39.83 4.83 35.14
C LYS A 94 -38.40 4.46 34.67
N ILE A 95 -38.28 3.96 33.46
CA ILE A 95 -37.01 3.53 32.84
C ILE A 95 -36.91 4.15 31.45
N ILE A 96 -35.84 4.90 31.20
CA ILE A 96 -35.56 5.50 29.90
C ILE A 96 -34.15 5.05 29.49
N ASN A 97 -34.09 4.20 28.45
CA ASN A 97 -32.82 3.78 27.84
C ASN A 97 -32.55 4.65 26.61
N VAL A 98 -31.36 5.19 26.51
CA VAL A 98 -30.96 6.08 25.43
C VAL A 98 -29.70 5.55 24.77
N THR A 99 -29.69 5.49 23.44
CA THR A 99 -28.52 5.17 22.65
C THR A 99 -28.00 6.45 22.01
N LEU A 100 -26.86 6.97 22.49
CA LEU A 100 -26.21 8.12 21.89
C LEU A 100 -25.52 7.70 20.60
N GLN A 101 -25.68 8.50 19.56
CA GLN A 101 -24.95 8.34 18.31
C GLN A 101 -23.58 9.04 18.45
N GLU A 102 -22.51 8.37 18.00
CA GLU A 102 -21.22 9.02 17.91
C GLU A 102 -21.38 10.30 17.08
N GLU A 103 -20.95 11.42 17.64
CA GLU A 103 -20.79 12.65 16.88
C GLU A 103 -19.67 12.37 15.85
N VAL A 104 -20.06 11.96 14.64
CA VAL A 104 -19.21 12.08 13.49
C VAL A 104 -19.08 13.58 13.28
N SER A 105 -18.30 14.24 14.13
CA SER A 105 -17.84 15.58 13.84
C SER A 105 -17.23 15.46 12.46
N LYS A 106 -17.79 16.14 11.47
CA LYS A 106 -17.04 16.51 10.29
C LYS A 106 -15.91 17.34 10.86
N LEU A 107 -14.81 16.68 11.24
CA LEU A 107 -13.54 17.32 11.53
C LEU A 107 -13.37 18.24 10.36
N ASP A 108 -13.40 19.55 10.60
CA ASP A 108 -13.10 20.54 9.58
C ASP A 108 -11.85 20.05 8.89
N GLU A 109 -11.97 19.55 7.66
CA GLU A 109 -10.89 18.89 6.95
C GLU A 109 -9.74 19.89 6.86
N VAL A 110 -8.72 19.65 7.65
CA VAL A 110 -7.54 20.50 7.75
C VAL A 110 -6.56 20.06 6.68
N VAL A 111 -6.15 20.97 5.84
CA VAL A 111 -5.21 20.75 4.76
C VAL A 111 -3.86 21.34 5.16
N VAL A 112 -2.79 20.59 4.97
CA VAL A 112 -1.43 21.10 5.13
C VAL A 112 -1.12 21.99 3.93
N VAL A 113 -0.78 23.24 4.20
CA VAL A 113 -0.41 24.23 3.19
C VAL A 113 0.90 24.90 3.60
N GLY A 114 1.93 24.77 2.76
CA GLY A 114 3.23 25.35 3.06
C GLY A 114 3.81 24.79 4.37
N TYR A 115 4.13 25.69 5.29
CA TYR A 115 4.67 25.35 6.62
C TYR A 115 3.61 25.35 7.73
N GLY A 116 2.32 25.33 7.37
CA GLY A 116 1.23 25.36 8.34
C GLY A 116 0.03 24.51 7.92
N THR A 117 -0.98 24.50 8.78
CA THR A 117 -2.27 23.86 8.52
C THR A 117 -3.36 24.91 8.39
N GLN A 118 -4.23 24.78 7.40
CA GLN A 118 -5.40 25.63 7.21
C GLN A 118 -6.65 24.78 7.05
N LYS A 119 -7.82 25.32 7.43
CA LYS A 119 -9.08 24.66 7.13
C LYS A 119 -9.25 24.60 5.61
N LYS A 120 -9.65 23.48 5.07
CA LYS A 120 -9.86 23.26 3.61
C LYS A 120 -10.72 24.36 2.99
N ILE A 121 -11.74 24.82 3.71
CA ILE A 121 -12.65 25.88 3.26
C ILE A 121 -11.96 27.26 3.13
N SER A 122 -10.82 27.46 3.80
CA SER A 122 -10.06 28.71 3.80
C SER A 122 -8.94 28.74 2.75
N VAL A 123 -8.69 27.61 2.06
CA VAL A 123 -7.63 27.51 1.06
C VAL A 123 -8.14 28.01 -0.27
N THR A 124 -7.61 29.15 -0.74
CA THR A 124 -7.96 29.75 -2.03
C THR A 124 -7.26 29.10 -3.22
N GLY A 125 -6.20 28.30 -2.99
CA GLY A 125 -5.47 27.56 -4.03
C GLY A 125 -6.12 26.22 -4.37
N SER A 126 -5.82 25.67 -5.57
CA SER A 126 -6.25 24.32 -5.96
C SER A 126 -5.42 23.27 -5.21
N VAL A 127 -5.89 22.91 -4.03
CA VAL A 127 -5.32 21.83 -3.20
C VAL A 127 -6.23 20.62 -3.26
N SER A 128 -5.66 19.47 -3.58
CA SER A 128 -6.37 18.18 -3.50
C SER A 128 -5.79 17.36 -2.37
N ASN A 129 -6.66 16.76 -1.58
CA ASN A 129 -6.27 15.90 -0.46
C ASN A 129 -6.80 14.51 -0.66
N VAL A 130 -5.99 13.50 -0.31
CA VAL A 130 -6.37 12.08 -0.29
C VAL A 130 -6.10 11.55 1.10
N SER A 131 -7.12 10.91 1.66
CA SER A 131 -7.04 10.33 3.00
C SER A 131 -6.42 8.93 2.97
N THR A 132 -5.91 8.49 4.13
CA THR A 132 -5.43 7.12 4.34
C THR A 132 -6.43 6.06 3.91
N LYS A 133 -7.73 6.28 4.14
CA LYS A 133 -8.78 5.31 3.79
C LYS A 133 -8.86 5.05 2.28
N GLU A 134 -8.56 6.04 1.46
CA GLU A 134 -8.56 5.91 0.00
C GLU A 134 -7.27 5.24 -0.49
N ILE A 135 -6.13 5.65 0.05
CA ILE A 135 -4.81 5.08 -0.26
C ILE A 135 -4.77 3.59 0.09
N ALA A 136 -5.29 3.23 1.27
CA ALA A 136 -5.27 1.86 1.78
C ALA A 136 -6.13 0.85 1.00
N LYS A 137 -7.01 1.31 0.09
CA LYS A 137 -7.80 0.41 -0.77
C LYS A 137 -6.96 -0.29 -1.84
N ILE A 138 -5.79 0.25 -2.15
CA ILE A 138 -4.94 -0.24 -3.23
C ILE A 138 -3.78 -1.03 -2.61
N ALA A 139 -3.78 -2.35 -2.81
CA ALA A 139 -2.73 -3.24 -2.33
C ALA A 139 -1.48 -3.13 -3.22
N THR A 140 -0.67 -2.10 -3.01
CA THR A 140 0.60 -1.89 -3.73
C THR A 140 1.74 -1.60 -2.76
N PRO A 141 2.96 -2.11 -3.02
CA PRO A 141 4.12 -1.83 -2.19
C PRO A 141 4.67 -0.40 -2.36
N SER A 142 4.30 0.30 -3.44
CA SER A 142 4.83 1.63 -3.77
C SER A 142 3.75 2.70 -3.63
N LEU A 143 4.00 3.69 -2.76
CA LEU A 143 3.04 4.77 -2.48
C LEU A 143 2.70 5.59 -3.73
N SER A 144 3.66 5.78 -4.66
CA SER A 144 3.42 6.48 -5.92
C SER A 144 2.32 5.85 -6.78
N ASN A 145 2.16 4.52 -6.71
CA ASN A 145 1.14 3.79 -7.48
C ASN A 145 -0.27 4.00 -6.93
N THR A 146 -0.42 4.39 -5.67
CA THR A 146 -1.73 4.64 -5.06
C THR A 146 -2.36 5.96 -5.51
N LEU A 147 -1.58 6.88 -6.07
CA LEU A 147 -2.07 8.21 -6.45
C LEU A 147 -2.70 8.25 -7.84
N GLY A 148 -2.47 7.22 -8.65
CA GLY A 148 -3.04 7.12 -10.00
C GLY A 148 -4.56 7.09 -9.98
N GLY A 149 -5.20 8.04 -10.69
CA GLY A 149 -6.65 8.13 -10.77
C GLY A 149 -7.37 8.65 -9.51
N GLN A 150 -6.65 8.87 -8.38
CA GLN A 150 -7.24 9.34 -7.12
C GLN A 150 -7.31 10.88 -7.04
N ILE A 151 -6.39 11.55 -7.70
CA ILE A 151 -6.24 13.00 -7.57
C ILE A 151 -6.40 13.65 -8.97
N PRO A 152 -7.42 14.50 -9.18
CA PRO A 152 -7.57 15.23 -10.43
C PRO A 152 -6.34 16.08 -10.76
N GLY A 153 -5.83 15.99 -12.00
CA GLY A 153 -4.66 16.74 -12.45
C GLY A 153 -3.32 16.12 -12.10
N ILE A 154 -3.29 14.92 -11.51
CA ILE A 154 -2.10 14.08 -11.43
C ILE A 154 -2.13 13.06 -12.56
N VAL A 155 -1.01 12.94 -13.24
CA VAL A 155 -0.72 11.86 -14.21
C VAL A 155 0.36 10.98 -13.61
N THR A 156 0.10 9.69 -13.55
CA THR A 156 1.08 8.69 -13.12
C THR A 156 1.48 7.82 -14.29
N ARG A 157 2.76 7.51 -14.39
CA ARG A 157 3.29 6.58 -15.39
C ARG A 157 4.14 5.52 -14.69
N GLN A 158 3.64 4.31 -14.65
CA GLN A 158 4.41 3.15 -14.24
C GLN A 158 5.13 2.56 -15.47
N ALA A 159 6.46 2.56 -15.47
CA ALA A 159 7.25 2.09 -16.59
C ALA A 159 7.37 0.56 -16.61
N THR A 160 7.35 -0.07 -15.46
CA THR A 160 7.49 -1.51 -15.28
C THR A 160 6.70 -1.98 -14.06
N GLY A 161 6.26 -3.25 -14.08
CA GLY A 161 5.68 -3.93 -12.93
C GLY A 161 6.69 -4.82 -12.19
N GLU A 162 7.98 -4.71 -12.49
CA GLU A 162 9.02 -5.53 -11.87
C GLU A 162 9.14 -5.21 -10.38
N PRO A 163 9.14 -6.23 -9.50
CA PRO A 163 9.25 -6.04 -8.06
C PRO A 163 10.42 -5.14 -7.67
N GLY A 164 10.11 -4.04 -6.96
CA GLY A 164 11.10 -3.06 -6.50
C GLY A 164 11.54 -2.01 -7.52
N TYR A 165 11.05 -2.08 -8.76
CA TYR A 165 11.15 -1.05 -9.79
C TYR A 165 9.78 -0.59 -10.30
N ASP A 166 8.71 -1.03 -9.65
CA ASP A 166 7.31 -0.79 -10.00
C ASP A 166 6.80 0.62 -9.65
N GLN A 167 7.68 1.50 -9.22
CA GLN A 167 7.35 2.87 -8.82
C GLN A 167 6.84 3.69 -10.01
N ALA A 168 5.75 4.44 -9.78
CA ALA A 168 5.23 5.35 -10.79
C ALA A 168 5.95 6.70 -10.74
N SER A 169 6.28 7.22 -11.91
CA SER A 169 6.62 8.64 -12.08
C SER A 169 5.34 9.48 -11.99
N ILE A 170 5.39 10.57 -11.25
CA ILE A 170 4.25 11.44 -11.00
C ILE A 170 4.48 12.78 -11.67
N TYR A 171 3.44 13.28 -12.35
CA TYR A 171 3.42 14.60 -12.99
C TYR A 171 2.16 15.34 -12.58
N ILE A 172 2.31 16.63 -12.26
CA ILE A 172 1.19 17.51 -11.88
C ILE A 172 0.89 18.43 -13.06
N ARG A 173 -0.37 18.36 -13.58
CA ARG A 173 -0.83 19.15 -14.74
C ARG A 173 -0.01 18.92 -16.02
N GLY A 174 0.65 17.76 -16.15
CA GLY A 174 1.42 17.39 -17.33
C GLY A 174 2.89 17.81 -17.28
N PHE A 175 3.49 18.04 -18.44
CA PHE A 175 4.92 18.33 -18.59
C PHE A 175 5.15 19.82 -18.77
N GLY A 176 5.62 20.51 -17.74
CA GLY A 176 5.94 21.94 -17.79
C GLY A 176 7.36 22.26 -18.26
N THR A 177 8.29 21.30 -18.24
CA THR A 177 9.71 21.50 -18.59
C THR A 177 10.28 20.30 -19.35
N TRP A 178 11.40 20.52 -20.03
CA TRP A 178 12.13 19.46 -20.75
C TRP A 178 13.15 18.72 -19.87
N THR A 179 13.60 19.32 -18.77
CA THR A 179 14.65 18.79 -17.90
C THR A 179 14.08 18.02 -16.71
N ASN A 180 13.86 18.68 -15.58
CA ASN A 180 13.28 18.05 -14.39
C ASN A 180 11.76 18.25 -14.36
N ARG A 181 10.99 17.17 -14.43
CA ARG A 181 9.52 17.17 -14.48
C ARG A 181 8.87 16.68 -13.19
N SER A 182 9.70 16.24 -12.24
CA SER A 182 9.18 15.67 -10.99
C SER A 182 8.70 16.78 -10.05
N PRO A 183 7.57 16.58 -9.36
CA PRO A 183 7.14 17.47 -8.30
C PRO A 183 8.10 17.40 -7.10
N LEU A 184 8.11 18.43 -6.27
CA LEU A 184 8.78 18.42 -4.97
C LEU A 184 7.95 17.55 -4.01
N ILE A 185 8.57 16.56 -3.39
CA ILE A 185 7.91 15.66 -2.43
C ILE A 185 8.47 15.93 -1.04
N LEU A 186 7.56 16.29 -0.12
CA LEU A 186 7.89 16.55 1.27
C LEU A 186 7.13 15.59 2.18
N VAL A 187 7.85 14.90 3.06
CA VAL A 187 7.30 14.05 4.09
C VAL A 187 7.53 14.69 5.44
N ASP A 188 6.46 15.08 6.12
CA ASP A 188 6.52 15.87 7.35
C ASP A 188 7.42 17.12 7.22
N GLY A 189 7.39 17.76 6.04
CA GLY A 189 8.18 18.96 5.74
C GLY A 189 9.60 18.70 5.23
N ILE A 190 10.08 17.46 5.19
CA ILE A 190 11.43 17.09 4.74
C ILE A 190 11.35 16.44 3.36
N GLU A 191 12.23 16.87 2.44
CA GLU A 191 12.32 16.26 1.10
C GLU A 191 12.80 14.80 1.19
N ARG A 192 11.97 13.89 0.70
CA ARG A 192 12.24 12.44 0.69
C ARG A 192 11.54 11.76 -0.47
N ASP A 193 12.08 10.62 -0.90
CA ASP A 193 11.36 9.74 -1.81
C ASP A 193 10.12 9.14 -1.10
N MET A 194 8.94 9.37 -1.67
CA MET A 194 7.68 8.87 -1.14
C MET A 194 7.59 7.34 -1.11
N ASN A 195 8.32 6.65 -1.98
CA ASN A 195 8.32 5.19 -2.06
C ASN A 195 9.13 4.54 -0.93
N THR A 196 9.81 5.35 -0.11
CA THR A 196 10.42 4.90 1.15
C THR A 196 9.44 4.89 2.33
N ILE A 197 8.20 5.33 2.12
CA ILE A 197 7.15 5.40 3.13
C ILE A 197 6.18 4.25 2.91
N ASN A 198 5.80 3.57 4.00
CA ASN A 198 4.74 2.59 3.95
C ASN A 198 3.37 3.30 3.85
N THR A 199 2.46 2.78 3.05
CA THR A 199 1.10 3.35 2.91
C THR A 199 0.37 3.44 4.24
N GLU A 200 0.62 2.51 5.16
CA GLU A 200 0.02 2.50 6.50
C GLU A 200 0.59 3.57 7.45
N GLU A 201 1.73 4.17 7.12
CA GLU A 201 2.31 5.29 7.87
C GLU A 201 1.68 6.64 7.49
N VAL A 202 0.99 6.70 6.35
CA VAL A 202 0.45 7.95 5.80
C VAL A 202 -0.88 8.31 6.48
N GLU A 203 -1.01 9.55 6.94
CA GLU A 203 -2.27 10.14 7.41
C GLU A 203 -3.03 10.79 6.25
N SER A 204 -2.33 11.63 5.48
CA SER A 204 -2.91 12.32 4.33
C SER A 204 -1.84 12.71 3.31
N ILE A 205 -2.27 12.88 2.08
CA ILE A 205 -1.45 13.42 0.99
C ILE A 205 -2.17 14.65 0.44
N SER A 206 -1.49 15.79 0.50
CA SER A 206 -1.97 17.05 -0.09
C SER A 206 -1.14 17.41 -1.31
N VAL A 207 -1.79 17.80 -2.40
CA VAL A 207 -1.13 18.16 -3.64
C VAL A 207 -1.40 19.62 -3.97
N LEU A 208 -0.33 20.40 -3.98
CA LEU A 208 -0.36 21.83 -4.33
C LEU A 208 -0.07 21.96 -5.83
N LYS A 209 -1.05 22.44 -6.58
CA LYS A 209 -1.00 22.47 -8.05
C LYS A 209 -0.80 23.86 -8.62
N ASP A 210 -1.18 24.89 -7.87
CA ASP A 210 -1.14 26.28 -8.31
C ASP A 210 0.12 26.99 -7.84
N ALA A 211 0.62 27.92 -8.65
CA ALA A 211 1.79 28.72 -8.33
C ALA A 211 1.64 29.50 -7.02
N SER A 212 0.42 30.01 -6.70
CA SER A 212 0.14 30.67 -5.43
C SER A 212 0.32 29.77 -4.22
N ALA A 213 -0.09 28.50 -4.31
CA ALA A 213 0.07 27.52 -3.26
C ALA A 213 1.51 27.03 -3.12
N THR A 214 2.28 27.00 -4.22
CA THR A 214 3.67 26.50 -4.24
C THR A 214 4.72 27.61 -4.08
N ALA A 215 4.31 28.89 -4.05
CA ALA A 215 5.23 30.04 -3.99
C ALA A 215 6.21 29.98 -2.81
N VAL A 216 5.78 29.46 -1.65
CA VAL A 216 6.61 29.32 -0.45
C VAL A 216 7.81 28.35 -0.63
N TYR A 217 7.77 27.51 -1.67
CA TYR A 217 8.84 26.55 -2.01
C TYR A 217 9.75 27.08 -3.12
N GLY A 218 9.50 28.29 -3.63
CA GLY A 218 10.28 28.94 -4.68
C GLY A 218 10.35 28.09 -5.96
N VAL A 219 11.48 28.14 -6.66
CA VAL A 219 11.71 27.42 -7.93
C VAL A 219 11.56 25.91 -7.81
N ARG A 220 11.79 25.35 -6.63
CA ARG A 220 11.64 23.88 -6.38
C ARG A 220 10.19 23.44 -6.46
N GLY A 221 9.23 24.34 -6.19
CA GLY A 221 7.80 24.08 -6.30
C GLY A 221 7.21 24.29 -7.70
N ALA A 222 8.02 24.65 -8.71
CA ALA A 222 7.52 24.99 -10.05
C ALA A 222 6.73 23.88 -10.75
N ASN A 223 7.06 22.61 -10.50
CA ASN A 223 6.34 21.45 -11.04
C ASN A 223 5.23 20.94 -10.09
N GLY A 224 4.84 21.73 -9.08
CA GLY A 224 3.93 21.35 -8.02
C GLY A 224 4.63 20.72 -6.82
N VAL A 225 3.88 20.59 -5.73
CA VAL A 225 4.40 20.04 -4.46
C VAL A 225 3.44 18.98 -3.94
N ILE A 226 3.98 17.85 -3.49
CA ILE A 226 3.26 16.78 -2.82
C ILE A 226 3.68 16.79 -1.35
N LEU A 227 2.74 17.05 -0.48
CA LEU A 227 2.92 17.04 0.97
C LEU A 227 2.35 15.74 1.53
N ILE A 228 3.18 14.94 2.15
CA ILE A 228 2.80 13.70 2.82
C ILE A 228 2.90 13.93 4.32
N THR A 229 1.77 13.79 4.99
CA THR A 229 1.71 13.83 6.45
C THR A 229 1.64 12.42 6.98
N THR A 230 2.51 12.09 7.93
CA THR A 230 2.51 10.76 8.54
C THR A 230 1.63 10.72 9.79
N LYS A 231 1.12 9.52 10.10
CA LYS A 231 0.28 9.28 11.28
C LYS A 231 0.99 9.66 12.57
N ARG A 232 0.22 10.25 13.47
CA ARG A 232 0.64 10.62 14.83
C ARG A 232 -0.07 9.76 15.86
N GLY A 233 0.44 9.77 17.09
CA GLY A 233 -0.22 9.15 18.22
C GLY A 233 -1.57 9.81 18.52
N GLN A 234 -2.55 9.02 18.92
CA GLN A 234 -3.89 9.47 19.29
C GLN A 234 -4.08 9.38 20.79
N LEU A 235 -4.94 10.28 21.33
CA LEU A 235 -5.34 10.18 22.74
C LEU A 235 -6.15 8.90 22.97
N GLY A 236 -5.90 8.24 24.07
CA GLY A 236 -6.66 7.07 24.50
C GLY A 236 -5.79 5.87 24.81
N LYS A 237 -6.46 4.75 25.13
CA LYS A 237 -5.81 3.48 25.40
C LYS A 237 -5.03 2.99 24.17
N PRO A 238 -3.96 2.21 24.36
CA PRO A 238 -3.22 1.61 23.26
C PRO A 238 -4.14 0.81 22.33
N LYS A 239 -4.12 1.16 21.05
CA LYS A 239 -4.84 0.43 19.98
C LYS A 239 -3.82 -0.27 19.09
N VAL A 240 -3.93 -1.59 19.02
CA VAL A 240 -3.10 -2.44 18.16
C VAL A 240 -3.92 -2.85 16.95
N THR A 241 -3.38 -2.64 15.76
CA THR A 241 -4.04 -3.03 14.50
C THR A 241 -3.05 -3.84 13.67
N LEU A 242 -3.42 -5.08 13.35
CA LEU A 242 -2.70 -5.93 12.41
C LEU A 242 -3.49 -5.99 11.10
N ARG A 243 -2.82 -5.65 10.00
CA ARG A 243 -3.37 -5.77 8.65
C ARG A 243 -2.45 -6.68 7.84
N SER A 244 -3.00 -7.72 7.24
CA SER A 244 -2.26 -8.62 6.36
C SER A 244 -3.05 -8.81 5.07
N GLU A 245 -2.36 -8.64 3.94
CA GLU A 245 -2.91 -8.74 2.60
C GLU A 245 -2.10 -9.74 1.80
N TYR A 246 -2.79 -10.56 1.04
CA TYR A 246 -2.19 -11.48 0.10
C TYR A 246 -2.83 -11.27 -1.27
N ALA A 247 -2.01 -11.08 -2.29
CA ALA A 247 -2.47 -10.86 -3.65
C ALA A 247 -1.81 -11.85 -4.61
N VAL A 248 -2.59 -12.31 -5.57
CA VAL A 248 -2.11 -13.01 -6.75
C VAL A 248 -2.05 -11.99 -7.89
N LEU A 249 -0.87 -11.82 -8.45
CA LEU A 249 -0.62 -10.88 -9.53
C LEU A 249 -0.51 -11.66 -10.85
N THR A 250 -1.12 -11.12 -11.89
CA THR A 250 -1.09 -11.71 -13.23
C THR A 250 -0.76 -10.65 -14.27
N GLY A 251 -0.09 -11.04 -15.35
CA GLY A 251 0.10 -10.15 -16.48
C GLY A 251 -1.23 -9.83 -17.14
N LEU A 252 -1.49 -8.55 -17.41
CA LEU A 252 -2.75 -8.12 -18.02
C LEU A 252 -2.89 -8.59 -19.47
N ARG A 253 -1.79 -8.52 -20.22
CA ARG A 253 -1.76 -8.92 -21.63
C ARG A 253 -0.32 -9.17 -22.06
N TYR A 254 -0.12 -10.27 -22.77
CA TYR A 254 1.11 -10.56 -23.51
C TYR A 254 0.78 -10.56 -25.00
N PRO A 255 1.74 -10.20 -25.87
CA PRO A 255 1.57 -10.40 -27.31
C PRO A 255 1.41 -11.89 -27.60
N GLU A 256 0.51 -12.21 -28.51
CA GLU A 256 0.40 -13.54 -29.07
C GLU A 256 1.40 -13.67 -30.22
N TYR A 257 2.20 -14.71 -30.18
CA TYR A 257 3.20 -15.01 -31.20
C TYR A 257 2.75 -16.21 -32.01
N ILE A 258 3.09 -16.19 -33.29
CA ILE A 258 2.86 -17.30 -34.22
C ILE A 258 3.75 -18.49 -33.82
N ASN A 259 3.29 -19.69 -34.11
CA ASN A 259 4.05 -20.93 -33.89
C ASN A 259 5.12 -21.15 -34.98
N ALA A 260 5.98 -22.16 -34.81
CA ALA A 260 7.08 -22.44 -35.72
C ALA A 260 6.62 -22.78 -37.16
N ALA A 261 5.53 -23.55 -37.30
CA ALA A 261 5.00 -23.92 -38.62
C ALA A 261 4.45 -22.70 -39.37
N GLU A 262 3.70 -21.83 -38.67
CA GLU A 262 3.20 -20.56 -39.24
C GLU A 262 4.35 -19.63 -39.61
N TYR A 263 5.37 -19.53 -38.75
CA TYR A 263 6.56 -18.73 -39.05
C TYR A 263 7.29 -19.22 -40.29
N ALA A 264 7.51 -20.54 -40.41
CA ALA A 264 8.16 -21.15 -41.57
C ALA A 264 7.37 -20.89 -42.86
N GLY A 265 6.03 -21.01 -42.83
CA GLY A 265 5.16 -20.72 -43.94
C GLY A 265 5.24 -19.26 -44.37
N LEU A 266 5.18 -18.30 -43.44
CA LEU A 266 5.30 -16.87 -43.72
C LEU A 266 6.70 -16.50 -44.25
N MET A 267 7.75 -17.20 -43.80
CA MET A 267 9.08 -17.00 -44.37
C MET A 267 9.16 -17.45 -45.85
N ASN A 268 8.51 -18.57 -46.22
CA ASN A 268 8.41 -19.01 -47.60
C ASN A 268 7.63 -18.00 -48.44
N GLU A 269 6.49 -17.53 -47.94
CA GLU A 269 5.69 -16.50 -48.64
C GLU A 269 6.48 -15.19 -48.84
N ALA A 270 7.23 -14.75 -47.81
CA ALA A 270 8.06 -13.56 -47.91
C ALA A 270 9.18 -13.71 -48.97
N ARG A 271 9.76 -14.91 -49.12
CA ARG A 271 10.78 -15.20 -50.16
C ARG A 271 10.19 -15.25 -51.55
N ASP A 272 9.01 -15.87 -51.70
CA ASP A 272 8.29 -15.90 -52.94
C ASP A 272 7.94 -14.47 -53.42
N ASN A 273 7.39 -13.67 -52.53
CA ASN A 273 7.10 -12.25 -52.79
C ASN A 273 8.34 -11.41 -53.18
N ALA A 274 9.51 -11.81 -52.66
CA ALA A 274 10.78 -11.18 -53.00
C ALA A 274 11.42 -11.74 -54.27
N GLY A 275 10.77 -12.70 -54.98
CA GLY A 275 11.29 -13.34 -56.18
C GLY A 275 12.48 -14.27 -55.95
N VAL A 276 12.65 -14.79 -54.73
CA VAL A 276 13.72 -15.72 -54.39
C VAL A 276 13.28 -17.14 -54.73
N ALA A 277 13.98 -17.80 -55.65
CA ALA A 277 13.58 -19.06 -56.26
C ALA A 277 13.51 -20.25 -55.30
N ASN A 278 14.23 -20.22 -54.15
CA ASN A 278 14.26 -21.32 -53.22
C ASN A 278 13.43 -21.03 -51.99
N MET A 279 12.56 -21.96 -51.55
CA MET A 279 11.86 -21.90 -50.28
C MET A 279 12.87 -21.96 -49.11
N ALA A 280 12.54 -21.32 -48.02
CA ALA A 280 13.35 -21.38 -46.78
C ALA A 280 13.17 -22.73 -46.07
N TYR A 281 11.94 -23.29 -46.16
CA TYR A 281 11.52 -24.51 -45.52
C TYR A 281 10.70 -25.37 -46.48
N THR A 282 10.93 -26.68 -46.45
CA THR A 282 10.11 -27.62 -47.23
C THR A 282 8.77 -27.88 -46.51
N ASP A 283 7.79 -28.41 -47.25
CA ASP A 283 6.49 -28.80 -46.66
C ASP A 283 6.65 -29.90 -45.57
N GLU A 284 7.61 -30.81 -45.76
CA GLU A 284 7.94 -31.81 -44.76
C GLU A 284 8.49 -31.20 -43.45
N GLU A 285 9.37 -30.20 -43.55
CA GLU A 285 9.91 -29.47 -42.39
C GLU A 285 8.82 -28.69 -41.67
N ILE A 286 7.92 -28.04 -42.41
CA ILE A 286 6.78 -27.32 -41.85
C ILE A 286 5.88 -28.32 -41.09
N GLU A 287 5.67 -29.53 -41.61
CA GLU A 287 4.87 -30.53 -40.93
C GLU A 287 5.59 -31.09 -39.68
N LEU A 288 6.92 -31.23 -39.67
CA LEU A 288 7.71 -31.59 -38.49
C LEU A 288 7.63 -30.53 -37.39
N PHE A 289 7.62 -29.25 -37.73
CA PHE A 289 7.35 -28.15 -36.77
C PHE A 289 5.92 -28.20 -36.22
N ARG A 290 4.93 -28.57 -37.07
CA ARG A 290 3.51 -28.60 -36.68
C ARG A 290 3.20 -29.79 -35.76
N ASN A 291 3.68 -30.97 -36.06
CA ASN A 291 3.37 -32.18 -35.32
C ASN A 291 4.29 -32.46 -34.13
N GLY A 292 5.42 -31.73 -34.02
CA GLY A 292 6.34 -31.82 -32.88
C GLY A 292 7.04 -33.16 -32.75
N SER A 293 7.11 -34.00 -33.82
CA SER A 293 7.68 -35.34 -33.79
C SER A 293 9.21 -35.35 -33.58
N SER A 294 9.87 -34.23 -33.85
CA SER A 294 11.31 -34.05 -33.70
C SER A 294 11.66 -32.72 -33.02
N PRO A 295 11.32 -32.54 -31.72
CA PRO A 295 11.35 -31.24 -31.05
C PRO A 295 12.76 -30.66 -30.86
N TYR A 296 13.79 -31.45 -31.00
CA TYR A 296 15.19 -30.99 -30.92
C TYR A 296 15.71 -30.45 -32.25
N LEU A 297 15.29 -31.03 -33.37
CA LEU A 297 15.72 -30.63 -34.71
C LEU A 297 14.74 -29.59 -35.29
N TYR A 298 13.46 -29.73 -34.98
CA TYR A 298 12.37 -28.84 -35.43
C TYR A 298 11.61 -28.29 -34.23
N PRO A 299 12.24 -27.40 -33.44
CA PRO A 299 11.64 -26.86 -32.23
C PRO A 299 10.47 -25.94 -32.54
N ASN A 300 9.50 -25.93 -31.64
CA ASN A 300 8.36 -25.04 -31.67
C ASN A 300 8.17 -24.44 -30.28
N VAL A 301 8.89 -23.36 -30.00
CA VAL A 301 9.00 -22.78 -28.66
C VAL A 301 8.17 -21.52 -28.53
N ASN A 302 7.27 -21.51 -27.54
CA ASN A 302 6.63 -20.27 -27.10
C ASN A 302 7.50 -19.63 -26.01
N TRP A 303 8.35 -18.69 -26.39
CA TRP A 303 9.28 -18.02 -25.49
C TRP A 303 8.62 -17.26 -24.36
N VAL A 304 7.36 -16.79 -24.53
CA VAL A 304 6.60 -16.16 -23.45
C VAL A 304 6.29 -17.17 -22.35
N ASP A 305 5.77 -18.34 -22.72
CA ASP A 305 5.42 -19.39 -21.77
C ASP A 305 6.66 -20.04 -21.12
N GLU A 306 7.79 -20.07 -21.83
CA GLU A 306 9.05 -20.61 -21.29
C GLU A 306 9.69 -19.67 -20.29
N VAL A 307 9.66 -18.38 -20.53
CA VAL A 307 10.34 -17.38 -19.68
C VAL A 307 9.44 -16.85 -18.57
N LEU A 308 8.12 -16.75 -18.81
CA LEU A 308 7.19 -16.11 -17.90
C LEU A 308 6.21 -17.08 -17.25
N LYS A 309 5.91 -16.83 -15.98
CA LYS A 309 4.83 -17.48 -15.25
C LYS A 309 3.53 -16.73 -15.52
N LYS A 310 2.42 -17.43 -15.50
CA LYS A 310 1.08 -16.79 -15.60
C LYS A 310 0.76 -15.95 -14.37
N ASN A 311 1.18 -16.40 -13.18
CA ASN A 311 0.85 -15.79 -11.91
C ASN A 311 2.08 -15.66 -11.02
N THR A 312 2.05 -14.65 -10.15
CA THR A 312 2.98 -14.49 -9.04
C THR A 312 2.24 -13.99 -7.79
N THR A 313 2.96 -13.83 -6.68
CA THR A 313 2.34 -13.50 -5.40
C THR A 313 2.98 -12.29 -4.76
N GLN A 314 2.15 -11.56 -4.01
CA GLN A 314 2.54 -10.44 -3.16
C GLN A 314 1.90 -10.63 -1.79
N SER A 315 2.63 -10.29 -0.74
CA SER A 315 2.09 -10.21 0.63
C SER A 315 2.57 -8.94 1.29
N ILE A 316 1.64 -8.24 1.96
CA ILE A 316 1.89 -7.01 2.71
C ILE A 316 1.30 -7.22 4.10
N THR A 317 2.13 -7.12 5.14
CA THR A 317 1.70 -7.24 6.53
C THR A 317 2.19 -6.04 7.31
N ASN A 318 1.29 -5.37 8.03
CA ASN A 318 1.56 -4.18 8.83
C ASN A 318 0.99 -4.34 10.23
N LEU A 319 1.80 -4.02 11.23
CA LEU A 319 1.40 -3.89 12.62
C LEU A 319 1.49 -2.41 13.00
N ASN A 320 0.36 -1.84 13.42
CA ASN A 320 0.28 -0.47 13.91
C ASN A 320 -0.09 -0.46 15.39
N ILE A 321 0.59 0.35 16.17
CA ILE A 321 0.30 0.59 17.59
C ILE A 321 0.18 2.10 17.76
N THR A 322 -0.95 2.58 18.26
CA THR A 322 -1.17 4.00 18.53
C THR A 322 -1.82 4.15 19.89
N GLY A 323 -1.49 5.23 20.58
CA GLY A 323 -2.07 5.54 21.88
C GLY A 323 -1.46 6.80 22.47
N GLY A 324 -1.90 7.16 23.65
CA GLY A 324 -1.29 8.27 24.36
C GLY A 324 -2.19 8.93 25.38
N THR A 325 -1.59 9.86 26.09
CA THR A 325 -2.20 10.77 27.05
C THR A 325 -2.07 12.20 26.54
N GLU A 326 -2.56 13.18 27.28
CA GLU A 326 -2.36 14.59 26.95
C GLU A 326 -0.87 14.99 26.94
N VAL A 327 -0.04 14.30 27.72
CA VAL A 327 1.39 14.57 27.85
C VAL A 327 2.20 13.83 26.78
N VAL A 328 1.90 12.56 26.51
CA VAL A 328 2.69 11.72 25.58
C VAL A 328 1.75 11.02 24.62
N ARG A 329 2.01 11.13 23.33
CA ARG A 329 1.33 10.38 22.28
C ARG A 329 2.35 9.63 21.45
N TYR A 330 1.99 8.44 20.99
CA TYR A 330 2.90 7.62 20.21
C TYR A 330 2.19 6.88 19.08
N PHE A 331 2.93 6.70 18.01
CA PHE A 331 2.57 5.86 16.88
C PHE A 331 3.76 4.99 16.51
N VAL A 332 3.53 3.70 16.36
CA VAL A 332 4.55 2.74 15.91
C VAL A 332 3.97 1.92 14.76
N ASN A 333 4.73 1.79 13.68
CA ASN A 333 4.43 0.91 12.57
C ASN A 333 5.60 -0.03 12.32
N VAL A 334 5.30 -1.30 12.09
CA VAL A 334 6.23 -2.30 11.57
C VAL A 334 5.56 -2.98 10.39
N GLY A 335 6.21 -2.91 9.24
CA GLY A 335 5.70 -3.47 7.98
C GLY A 335 6.65 -4.48 7.37
N TYR A 336 6.09 -5.54 6.79
CA TYR A 336 6.79 -6.49 5.94
C TYR A 336 6.07 -6.65 4.62
N THR A 337 6.80 -6.48 3.53
CA THR A 337 6.28 -6.67 2.17
C THR A 337 7.18 -7.63 1.43
N THR A 338 6.60 -8.64 0.80
CA THR A 338 7.29 -9.51 -0.15
C THR A 338 6.52 -9.54 -1.46
N GLN A 339 7.25 -9.47 -2.56
CA GLN A 339 6.70 -9.55 -3.90
C GLN A 339 7.66 -10.35 -4.78
N SER A 340 7.13 -11.30 -5.54
CA SER A 340 7.88 -12.09 -6.51
C SER A 340 7.55 -11.64 -7.93
N GLY A 341 8.49 -11.79 -8.84
CA GLY A 341 8.33 -11.51 -10.26
C GLY A 341 7.71 -12.68 -11.03
N LEU A 342 7.50 -12.44 -12.31
CA LEU A 342 6.88 -13.41 -13.22
C LEU A 342 7.89 -14.29 -13.98
N TYR A 343 9.20 -14.13 -13.78
CA TYR A 343 10.17 -14.97 -14.46
C TYR A 343 10.13 -16.41 -13.92
N ARG A 344 10.22 -17.37 -14.82
CA ARG A 344 10.41 -18.78 -14.45
C ARG A 344 11.80 -18.98 -13.89
N ASP A 345 11.90 -19.84 -12.91
CA ASP A 345 13.13 -20.35 -12.36
C ASP A 345 13.15 -21.86 -12.64
N ASN A 346 13.98 -22.26 -13.58
CA ASN A 346 14.02 -23.65 -14.05
C ASN A 346 14.81 -24.56 -13.11
N GLY A 347 15.39 -24.00 -12.04
CA GLY A 347 16.16 -24.77 -11.06
C GLY A 347 17.54 -25.23 -11.54
N ASP A 348 17.96 -24.82 -12.73
CA ASP A 348 19.26 -25.17 -13.31
C ASP A 348 20.42 -24.45 -12.60
N ASN A 349 20.11 -23.36 -11.86
CA ASN A 349 21.08 -22.57 -11.12
C ASN A 349 20.96 -22.78 -9.61
N ALA A 350 22.08 -22.65 -8.89
CA ALA A 350 22.11 -22.64 -7.41
C ALA A 350 21.42 -21.41 -6.79
N TYR A 351 20.96 -20.46 -7.60
CA TYR A 351 20.30 -19.22 -7.21
C TYR A 351 19.05 -19.00 -8.06
N SER A 352 18.07 -18.28 -7.53
CA SER A 352 16.85 -17.96 -8.27
C SER A 352 17.11 -16.85 -9.27
N THR A 353 16.69 -17.05 -10.50
CA THR A 353 16.71 -16.06 -11.60
C THR A 353 15.48 -15.17 -11.60
N ASN A 354 14.48 -15.45 -10.76
CA ASN A 354 13.28 -14.64 -10.66
C ASN A 354 13.51 -13.33 -9.87
N SER A 355 12.86 -12.26 -10.26
CA SER A 355 12.82 -11.04 -9.46
C SER A 355 12.10 -11.28 -8.14
N ARG A 356 12.67 -10.79 -7.04
CA ARG A 356 12.04 -10.82 -5.72
C ARG A 356 12.44 -9.59 -4.90
N VAL A 357 11.48 -9.05 -4.18
CA VAL A 357 11.69 -7.99 -3.20
C VAL A 357 11.17 -8.42 -1.84
N ASN A 358 12.00 -8.23 -0.82
CA ASN A 358 11.59 -8.30 0.57
C ASN A 358 11.92 -6.94 1.21
N ARG A 359 10.90 -6.26 1.73
CA ARG A 359 11.01 -4.94 2.35
C ARG A 359 10.50 -5.00 3.78
N TYR A 360 11.29 -4.47 4.69
CA TYR A 360 10.94 -4.27 6.10
C TYR A 360 10.90 -2.76 6.34
N ASN A 361 9.76 -2.27 6.81
CA ASN A 361 9.57 -0.89 7.21
C ASN A 361 9.43 -0.82 8.72
N TYR A 362 9.98 0.21 9.32
CA TYR A 362 9.69 0.54 10.71
C TYR A 362 9.59 2.06 10.85
N ARG A 363 8.65 2.48 11.68
CA ARG A 363 8.49 3.87 12.08
C ARG A 363 8.04 3.93 13.53
N SER A 364 8.65 4.83 14.28
CA SER A 364 8.20 5.22 15.61
C SER A 364 8.12 6.74 15.67
N ARG A 365 7.01 7.27 16.15
CA ARG A 365 6.83 8.69 16.41
C ARG A 365 6.30 8.86 17.81
N VAL A 366 6.94 9.76 18.57
CA VAL A 366 6.56 10.11 19.92
C VAL A 366 6.48 11.63 20.00
N ASP A 367 5.32 12.13 20.38
CA ASP A 367 5.05 13.54 20.61
C ASP A 367 4.88 13.74 22.13
N VAL A 368 5.67 14.62 22.72
CA VAL A 368 5.68 14.90 24.18
C VAL A 368 5.42 16.36 24.44
N ASN A 369 4.36 16.68 25.16
CA ASN A 369 4.08 18.01 25.67
C ASN A 369 4.75 18.17 27.05
N LEU A 370 5.93 18.79 27.08
CA LEU A 370 6.69 19.00 28.31
C LEU A 370 6.05 20.08 29.20
N THR A 371 5.53 21.14 28.57
CA THR A 371 4.77 22.21 29.21
C THR A 371 3.61 22.61 28.28
N LYS A 372 2.82 23.60 28.67
CA LYS A 372 1.75 24.14 27.79
C LYS A 372 2.29 24.79 26.53
N ASP A 373 3.52 25.28 26.56
CA ASP A 373 4.14 26.05 25.48
C ASP A 373 5.35 25.33 24.84
N LEU A 374 5.74 24.16 25.37
CA LEU A 374 6.89 23.41 24.89
C LEU A 374 6.49 21.96 24.58
N SER A 375 6.61 21.60 23.33
CA SER A 375 6.46 20.20 22.87
C SER A 375 7.71 19.70 22.15
N VAL A 376 7.97 18.42 22.27
CA VAL A 376 9.08 17.71 21.60
C VAL A 376 8.49 16.60 20.73
N GLU A 377 8.88 16.57 19.49
CA GLU A 377 8.54 15.51 18.54
C GLU A 377 9.77 14.71 18.18
N LEU A 378 9.72 13.40 18.38
CA LEU A 378 10.77 12.48 17.98
C LEU A 378 10.21 11.48 16.97
N GLY A 379 10.76 11.48 15.76
CA GLY A 379 10.41 10.54 14.69
C GLY A 379 11.64 9.72 14.27
N VAL A 380 11.53 8.40 14.38
CA VAL A 380 12.55 7.46 13.88
C VAL A 380 11.88 6.53 12.88
N GLY A 381 12.49 6.35 11.72
CA GLY A 381 11.94 5.44 10.71
C GLY A 381 12.99 5.03 9.70
N GLY A 382 12.75 3.89 9.07
CA GLY A 382 13.65 3.38 8.05
C GLY A 382 13.07 2.20 7.31
N ILE A 383 13.80 1.81 6.27
CA ILE A 383 13.52 0.62 5.47
C ILE A 383 14.78 -0.23 5.32
N ILE A 384 14.58 -1.53 5.32
CA ILE A 384 15.57 -2.51 4.88
C ILE A 384 14.96 -3.24 3.69
N GLN A 385 15.63 -3.21 2.55
CA GLN A 385 15.11 -3.82 1.33
C GLN A 385 16.15 -4.73 0.69
N ASN A 386 15.80 -5.98 0.56
CA ASN A 386 16.58 -6.98 -0.16
C ASN A 386 15.90 -7.24 -1.51
N ARG A 387 16.70 -7.18 -2.57
CA ARG A 387 16.23 -7.39 -3.94
C ARG A 387 17.04 -8.49 -4.61
N ASN A 388 16.37 -9.32 -5.37
CA ASN A 388 16.95 -10.27 -6.29
C ASN A 388 16.44 -9.95 -7.69
N PHE A 389 17.33 -9.96 -8.68
CA PHE A 389 16.99 -9.68 -10.06
C PHE A 389 17.67 -10.69 -10.99
N PRO A 390 17.10 -10.92 -12.19
CA PRO A 390 17.80 -11.58 -13.28
C PRO A 390 19.12 -10.87 -13.62
N GLY A 391 20.07 -11.61 -14.18
CA GLY A 391 21.35 -11.05 -14.63
C GLY A 391 21.24 -10.14 -15.87
N LYS A 392 20.05 -10.03 -16.45
CA LYS A 392 19.72 -9.17 -17.59
C LYS A 392 18.63 -8.19 -17.20
N SER A 393 18.60 -7.03 -17.86
CA SER A 393 17.54 -6.05 -17.66
C SER A 393 16.19 -6.61 -18.17
N GLN A 394 15.08 -6.10 -17.63
CA GLN A 394 13.75 -6.42 -18.13
C GLN A 394 13.64 -6.15 -19.64
N TYR A 395 14.20 -5.03 -20.10
CA TYR A 395 14.21 -4.68 -21.52
C TYR A 395 14.89 -5.77 -22.36
N ASP A 396 16.07 -6.24 -21.96
CA ASP A 396 16.83 -7.26 -22.68
C ASP A 396 16.09 -8.60 -22.72
N ILE A 397 15.45 -8.98 -21.59
CA ILE A 397 14.68 -10.23 -21.52
C ILE A 397 13.49 -10.16 -22.47
N PHE A 398 12.70 -9.10 -22.42
CA PHE A 398 11.55 -8.94 -23.33
C PHE A 398 11.98 -8.70 -24.77
N TYR A 399 13.13 -8.07 -25.00
CA TYR A 399 13.70 -7.95 -26.33
C TYR A 399 14.08 -9.35 -26.88
N ALA A 400 14.72 -10.20 -26.07
CA ALA A 400 15.05 -11.56 -26.47
C ALA A 400 13.78 -12.40 -26.76
N ILE A 401 12.79 -12.38 -25.84
CA ILE A 401 11.51 -13.08 -26.05
C ILE A 401 10.88 -12.69 -27.41
N ARG A 402 10.88 -11.39 -27.73
CA ARG A 402 10.22 -10.88 -28.93
C ARG A 402 10.98 -11.13 -30.22
N ASN A 403 12.32 -11.18 -30.16
CA ASN A 403 13.16 -11.30 -31.35
C ASN A 403 13.70 -12.70 -31.57
N THR A 404 13.49 -13.63 -30.63
CA THR A 404 13.86 -15.03 -30.84
C THR A 404 12.73 -15.74 -31.58
N SER A 405 13.04 -16.29 -32.74
CA SER A 405 12.09 -17.08 -33.55
C SER A 405 11.66 -18.34 -32.79
N PRO A 406 10.40 -18.79 -32.93
CA PRO A 406 9.90 -20.01 -32.29
C PRO A 406 10.63 -21.30 -32.76
N LEU A 407 11.30 -21.25 -33.91
CA LEU A 407 12.06 -22.35 -34.48
C LEU A 407 13.59 -22.23 -34.31
N ALA A 408 14.08 -21.22 -33.57
CA ALA A 408 15.51 -20.91 -33.52
C ALA A 408 16.35 -22.04 -32.88
N PHE A 409 15.91 -22.54 -31.73
CA PHE A 409 16.56 -23.62 -30.99
C PHE A 409 15.61 -24.22 -29.95
N PRO A 410 15.84 -25.48 -29.50
CA PRO A 410 15.06 -26.06 -28.42
C PRO A 410 15.40 -25.40 -27.08
N VAL A 411 14.48 -25.44 -26.11
CA VAL A 411 14.75 -24.94 -24.74
C VAL A 411 15.89 -25.68 -24.06
N LYS A 412 15.94 -27.00 -24.25
CA LYS A 412 17.02 -27.90 -23.79
C LYS A 412 17.39 -28.89 -24.88
N ASN A 413 18.66 -29.17 -24.95
CA ASN A 413 19.20 -30.24 -25.81
C ASN A 413 18.89 -31.62 -25.22
N PRO A 414 19.05 -32.74 -26.00
CA PRO A 414 18.82 -34.09 -25.50
C PRO A 414 19.68 -34.50 -24.29
N ASP A 415 20.84 -33.88 -24.11
CA ASP A 415 21.74 -34.09 -22.98
C ASP A 415 21.36 -33.26 -21.74
N GLY A 416 20.28 -32.47 -21.79
CA GLY A 416 19.80 -31.59 -20.73
C GLY A 416 20.49 -30.24 -20.64
N THR A 417 21.47 -29.96 -21.50
CA THR A 417 22.10 -28.65 -21.59
C THR A 417 21.10 -27.60 -22.14
N PRO A 418 21.18 -26.33 -21.75
CA PRO A 418 20.36 -25.30 -22.36
C PRO A 418 20.58 -25.22 -23.89
N GLY A 419 19.49 -25.09 -24.63
CA GLY A 419 19.56 -24.79 -26.06
C GLY A 419 20.19 -23.42 -26.26
N ALA A 420 20.93 -23.24 -27.31
CA ALA A 420 21.57 -21.98 -27.65
C ALA A 420 21.49 -21.75 -29.17
N SER A 421 21.42 -20.45 -29.53
CA SER A 421 21.66 -20.06 -30.92
C SER A 421 23.07 -20.43 -31.31
N PRO A 422 23.29 -20.98 -32.50
CA PRO A 422 24.62 -21.24 -33.03
C PRO A 422 25.47 -19.98 -33.14
#